data_84444a3304539acf8efac22f24feec77
#
_entry.id   84444a3304539acf8efac22f24feec77
#
_cell.length_a   1.000
_cell.length_b   1.000
_cell.length_c   1.000
_cell.angle_alpha   90.00
_cell.angle_beta   90.00
_cell.angle_gamma   90.00
#
_symmetry.space_group_name_H-M   'P 1'
#
loop_
_entity.id
_entity.type
_entity.pdbx_description
1 polymer ?
#
loop_
_entity_poly.entity_id
_entity_poly.type
_entity_poly.pdbx_seq_one_letter_code
_entity_poly.pdbx_strand_id
1 'polypeptide(L)'
;APIEARIAELEQRLARLDLRAEAASGNAARAEGLLIAFAARRAVDRGAPLGYLADQLRLRFADGHPNAVATVIAASADPVTLDQLVARLDGLHTRLAGAPDDEGVWTWLRREAGQLFVIRREDSPSPAAEQRLQRARLFLESGRIDSAVAEVQLLPNAASAADWLGDARRFSAAQKALDLLETAAILDA
;
A
#
# COMPACT_ATOMS: atom_id res chain seq x y z
N ALA A 1 57.25 -3.71 33.16
CA ALA A 1 56.98 -3.88 31.71
C ALA A 1 57.59 -2.68 30.99
N PRO A 2 58.32 -2.88 29.86
CA PRO A 2 58.87 -1.77 29.09
C PRO A 2 57.75 -0.87 28.60
N ILE A 3 58.01 0.42 28.48
CA ILE A 3 57.05 1.45 28.07
C ILE A 3 56.42 1.06 26.71
N GLU A 4 57.14 0.48 25.79
CA GLU A 4 56.71 -0.02 24.50
C GLU A 4 55.60 -1.08 24.61
N ALA A 5 55.66 -2.01 25.55
CA ALA A 5 54.62 -3.00 25.79
C ALA A 5 53.31 -2.36 26.31
N ARG A 6 53.40 -1.29 27.10
CA ARG A 6 52.23 -0.53 27.54
C ARG A 6 51.63 0.29 26.42
N ILE A 7 52.43 0.84 25.52
CA ILE A 7 51.96 1.57 24.35
C ILE A 7 51.22 0.59 23.45
N ALA A 8 51.76 -0.57 23.12
CA ALA A 8 51.13 -1.58 22.30
C ALA A 8 49.79 -2.09 22.93
N GLU A 9 49.72 -2.24 24.26
CA GLU A 9 48.49 -2.62 24.92
C GLU A 9 47.42 -1.50 24.84
N LEU A 10 47.84 -0.24 24.98
CA LEU A 10 46.91 0.91 24.83
C LEU A 10 46.40 1.06 23.42
N GLU A 11 47.25 0.90 22.41
CA GLU A 11 46.90 0.90 20.99
C GLU A 11 45.88 -0.20 20.67
N GLN A 12 46.07 -1.41 21.21
CA GLN A 12 45.11 -2.51 21.04
C GLN A 12 43.76 -2.21 21.74
N ARG A 13 43.79 -1.54 22.89
CA ARG A 13 42.56 -1.13 23.61
C ARG A 13 41.81 -0.06 22.82
N LEU A 14 42.50 0.94 22.28
CA LEU A 14 41.92 1.98 21.42
C LEU A 14 41.30 1.36 20.17
N ALA A 15 42.01 0.51 19.44
CA ALA A 15 41.45 -0.15 18.26
C ALA A 15 40.16 -0.96 18.58
N ARG A 16 40.13 -1.63 19.74
CA ARG A 16 38.93 -2.35 20.19
C ARG A 16 37.78 -1.42 20.58
N LEU A 17 38.08 -0.25 21.15
CA LEU A 17 37.08 0.75 21.49
C LEU A 17 36.51 1.41 20.23
N ASP A 18 37.34 1.69 19.23
CA ASP A 18 36.91 2.25 17.95
C ASP A 18 35.94 1.29 17.24
N LEU A 19 36.28 0.01 17.13
CA LEU A 19 35.39 -1.01 16.55
C LEU A 19 34.06 -1.13 17.31
N ARG A 20 34.10 -1.02 18.65
CA ARG A 20 32.84 -1.06 19.43
C ARG A 20 32.01 0.20 19.26
N ALA A 21 32.65 1.35 19.17
CA ALA A 21 31.97 2.62 18.94
C ALA A 21 31.30 2.63 17.54
N GLU A 22 32.01 2.13 16.53
CA GLU A 22 31.50 2.00 15.17
C GLU A 22 30.29 1.04 15.11
N ALA A 23 30.39 -0.14 15.73
CA ALA A 23 29.28 -1.08 15.84
C ALA A 23 28.09 -0.51 16.61
N ALA A 24 28.33 0.24 17.71
CA ALA A 24 27.27 0.87 18.48
C ALA A 24 26.57 1.97 17.67
N SER A 25 27.34 2.77 16.93
CA SER A 25 26.81 3.82 16.03
C SER A 25 25.96 3.22 14.91
N GLY A 26 26.41 2.15 14.27
CA GLY A 26 25.64 1.45 13.24
C GLY A 26 24.33 0.86 13.78
N ASN A 27 24.36 0.27 14.99
CA ASN A 27 23.14 -0.24 15.64
C ASN A 27 22.15 0.89 15.99
N ALA A 28 22.64 2.04 16.45
CA ALA A 28 21.80 3.19 16.73
C ALA A 28 21.14 3.74 15.46
N ALA A 29 21.91 3.85 14.37
CA ALA A 29 21.40 4.31 13.08
C ALA A 29 20.31 3.37 12.51
N ARG A 30 20.48 2.04 12.65
CA ARG A 30 19.43 1.07 12.27
C ARG A 30 18.16 1.23 13.07
N ALA A 31 18.30 1.34 14.41
CA ALA A 31 17.17 1.51 15.31
C ALA A 31 16.39 2.82 14.99
N GLU A 32 17.11 3.91 14.74
CA GLU A 32 16.52 5.18 14.33
C GLU A 32 15.77 5.06 12.99
N GLY A 33 16.38 4.45 11.98
CA GLY A 33 15.76 4.20 10.68
C GLY A 33 14.46 3.41 10.79
N LEU A 34 14.46 2.33 11.58
CA LEU A 34 13.27 1.52 11.85
C LEU A 34 12.17 2.34 12.55
N LEU A 35 12.53 3.14 13.54
CA LEU A 35 11.55 3.98 14.25
C LEU A 35 10.90 5.00 13.31
N ILE A 36 11.68 5.62 12.41
CA ILE A 36 11.18 6.55 11.40
C ILE A 36 10.23 5.82 10.44
N ALA A 37 10.63 4.66 9.91
CA ALA A 37 9.83 3.88 8.98
C ALA A 37 8.51 3.41 9.62
N PHE A 38 8.52 2.88 10.84
CA PHE A 38 7.31 2.49 11.58
C PHE A 38 6.41 3.68 11.93
N ALA A 39 6.98 4.81 12.30
CA ALA A 39 6.20 6.02 12.55
C ALA A 39 5.51 6.51 11.27
N ALA A 40 6.20 6.46 10.13
CA ALA A 40 5.64 6.80 8.84
C ALA A 40 4.53 5.82 8.42
N ARG A 41 4.72 4.52 8.59
CA ARG A 41 3.68 3.50 8.37
C ARG A 41 2.44 3.80 9.18
N ARG A 42 2.61 4.02 10.47
CA ARG A 42 1.49 4.33 11.37
C ARG A 42 0.74 5.61 10.96
N ALA A 43 1.44 6.62 10.44
CA ALA A 43 0.80 7.83 9.93
C ALA A 43 -0.01 7.53 8.66
N VAL A 44 0.57 6.83 7.68
CA VAL A 44 -0.09 6.45 6.43
C VAL A 44 -1.31 5.57 6.68
N ASP A 45 -1.20 4.54 7.52
CA ASP A 45 -2.30 3.61 7.85
C ASP A 45 -3.50 4.32 8.49
N ARG A 46 -3.25 5.41 9.22
CA ARG A 46 -4.28 6.24 9.84
C ARG A 46 -4.81 7.37 8.94
N GLY A 47 -4.24 7.52 7.76
CA GLY A 47 -4.54 8.65 6.89
C GLY A 47 -4.10 10.00 7.47
N ALA A 48 -3.07 9.98 8.35
CA ALA A 48 -2.53 11.19 8.96
C ALA A 48 -1.36 11.74 8.12
N PRO A 49 -1.16 13.08 8.12
CA PRO A 49 -0.01 13.68 7.44
C PRO A 49 1.30 13.26 8.13
N LEU A 50 2.35 13.07 7.35
CA LEU A 50 3.68 12.73 7.86
C LEU A 50 4.31 13.84 8.71
N GLY A 51 3.99 15.11 8.41
CA GLY A 51 4.64 16.23 9.09
C GLY A 51 6.17 16.16 8.99
N TYR A 52 6.87 16.31 10.12
CA TYR A 52 8.33 16.25 10.18
C TYR A 52 8.92 14.89 9.74
N LEU A 53 8.13 13.81 9.79
CA LEU A 53 8.59 12.49 9.35
C LEU A 53 8.95 12.47 7.86
N ALA A 54 8.34 13.34 7.05
CA ALA A 54 8.69 13.45 5.64
C ALA A 54 10.16 13.86 5.43
N ASP A 55 10.65 14.80 6.25
CA ASP A 55 12.04 15.23 6.18
C ASP A 55 13.00 14.17 6.76
N GLN A 56 12.58 13.47 7.81
CA GLN A 56 13.34 12.34 8.35
C GLN A 56 13.47 11.19 7.34
N LEU A 57 12.39 10.86 6.62
CA LEU A 57 12.43 9.88 5.54
C LEU A 57 13.38 10.28 4.42
N ARG A 58 13.37 11.56 4.01
CA ARG A 58 14.30 12.08 3.00
C ARG A 58 15.74 11.98 3.47
N LEU A 59 16.01 12.44 4.69
CA LEU A 59 17.37 12.46 5.26
C LEU A 59 17.94 11.05 5.37
N ARG A 60 17.13 10.08 5.78
CA ARG A 60 17.61 8.74 6.10
C ARG A 60 17.64 7.80 4.89
N PHE A 61 16.69 7.94 3.96
CA PHE A 61 16.48 6.93 2.92
C PHE A 61 16.56 7.46 1.48
N ALA A 62 16.60 8.79 1.25
CA ALA A 62 16.49 9.31 -0.12
C ALA A 62 17.69 8.94 -1.00
N ASP A 63 18.88 8.78 -0.45
CA ASP A 63 20.07 8.41 -1.22
C ASP A 63 19.98 6.99 -1.80
N GLY A 64 19.51 6.03 -1.00
CA GLY A 64 19.36 4.65 -1.44
C GLY A 64 18.00 4.34 -2.09
N HIS A 65 16.92 4.95 -1.59
CA HIS A 65 15.54 4.62 -1.94
C HIS A 65 14.66 5.84 -2.26
N PRO A 66 15.07 6.72 -3.19
CA PRO A 66 14.38 7.99 -3.46
C PRO A 66 12.93 7.78 -3.91
N ASN A 67 12.66 6.77 -4.72
CA ASN A 67 11.32 6.47 -5.22
C ASN A 67 10.37 5.99 -4.11
N ALA A 68 10.86 5.17 -3.19
CA ALA A 68 10.05 4.71 -2.05
C ALA A 68 9.68 5.89 -1.13
N VAL A 69 10.66 6.75 -0.82
CA VAL A 69 10.43 7.98 -0.04
C VAL A 69 9.40 8.88 -0.71
N ALA A 70 9.55 9.13 -2.02
CA ALA A 70 8.60 9.95 -2.78
C ALA A 70 7.19 9.35 -2.77
N THR A 71 7.05 8.03 -2.92
CA THR A 71 5.78 7.32 -2.91
C THR A 71 5.07 7.45 -1.56
N VAL A 72 5.78 7.26 -0.45
CA VAL A 72 5.22 7.39 0.90
C VAL A 72 4.78 8.83 1.19
N ILE A 73 5.59 9.82 0.79
CA ILE A 73 5.25 11.23 0.96
C ILE A 73 4.01 11.60 0.13
N ALA A 74 3.95 11.17 -1.13
CA ALA A 74 2.80 11.42 -2.00
C ALA A 74 1.51 10.78 -1.44
N ALA A 75 1.59 9.56 -0.92
CA ALA A 75 0.45 8.88 -0.30
C ALA A 75 -0.07 9.61 0.94
N SER A 76 0.80 10.27 1.70
CA SER A 76 0.39 11.05 2.87
C SER A 76 -0.24 12.40 2.55
N ALA A 77 -0.03 12.93 1.34
CA ALA A 77 -0.64 14.19 0.89
C ALA A 77 -2.10 14.01 0.47
N ASP A 78 -2.45 12.85 -0.06
CA ASP A 78 -3.82 12.46 -0.42
C ASP A 78 -4.10 11.05 0.17
N PRO A 79 -4.36 10.99 1.47
CA PRO A 79 -4.37 9.75 2.21
C PRO A 79 -5.59 8.89 1.88
N VAL A 80 -5.32 7.62 1.63
CA VAL A 80 -6.33 6.57 1.50
C VAL A 80 -6.05 5.51 2.56
N THR A 81 -7.06 5.11 3.32
CA THR A 81 -6.94 4.06 4.32
C THR A 81 -7.61 2.76 3.87
N LEU A 82 -7.23 1.65 4.48
CA LEU A 82 -7.86 0.35 4.21
C LEU A 82 -9.36 0.37 4.52
N ASP A 83 -9.75 0.99 5.64
CA ASP A 83 -11.17 1.11 6.04
C ASP A 83 -11.98 1.89 5.01
N GLN A 84 -11.40 2.97 4.45
CA GLN A 84 -12.03 3.72 3.37
C GLN A 84 -12.18 2.89 2.09
N LEU A 85 -11.17 2.09 1.74
CA LEU A 85 -11.23 1.20 0.57
C LEU A 85 -12.32 0.15 0.74
N VAL A 86 -12.45 -0.47 1.92
CA VAL A 86 -13.51 -1.44 2.22
C VAL A 86 -14.88 -0.78 2.15
N ALA A 87 -15.09 0.33 2.84
CA ALA A 87 -16.37 1.05 2.86
C ALA A 87 -16.81 1.52 1.46
N ARG A 88 -15.87 2.00 0.64
CA ARG A 88 -16.16 2.45 -0.73
C ARG A 88 -16.44 1.28 -1.67
N LEU A 89 -15.77 0.12 -1.50
CA LEU A 89 -16.09 -1.08 -2.26
C LEU A 89 -17.52 -1.55 -1.96
N ASP A 90 -17.90 -1.57 -0.69
CA ASP A 90 -19.28 -1.89 -0.27
C ASP A 90 -20.30 -0.90 -0.88
N GLY A 91 -19.99 0.39 -0.93
CA GLY A 91 -20.82 1.41 -1.56
C GLY A 91 -20.95 1.27 -3.09
N LEU A 92 -19.96 0.66 -3.74
CA LEU A 92 -19.97 0.38 -5.18
C LEU A 92 -20.64 -0.96 -5.54
N HIS A 93 -20.99 -1.78 -4.56
CA HIS A 93 -21.48 -3.15 -4.73
C HIS A 93 -22.62 -3.25 -5.76
N THR A 94 -23.66 -2.45 -5.62
CA THR A 94 -24.84 -2.49 -6.51
C THR A 94 -24.48 -2.16 -7.96
N ARG A 95 -23.58 -1.18 -8.17
CA ARG A 95 -23.12 -0.80 -9.51
C ARG A 95 -22.23 -1.88 -10.13
N LEU A 96 -21.34 -2.45 -9.35
CA LEU A 96 -20.37 -3.46 -9.82
C LEU A 96 -21.00 -4.83 -10.07
N ALA A 97 -22.02 -5.20 -9.28
CA ALA A 97 -22.76 -6.46 -9.43
C ALA A 97 -23.89 -6.38 -10.47
N GLY A 98 -24.31 -5.17 -10.85
CA GLY A 98 -25.37 -4.95 -11.83
C GLY A 98 -25.04 -5.44 -13.23
N ALA A 99 -26.06 -5.57 -14.10
CA ALA A 99 -25.85 -5.82 -15.51
C ALA A 99 -25.05 -4.66 -16.14
N PRO A 100 -24.23 -4.92 -17.17
CA PRO A 100 -23.50 -3.86 -17.87
C PRO A 100 -24.47 -2.77 -18.37
N ASP A 101 -24.10 -1.49 -18.16
CA ASP A 101 -24.84 -0.33 -18.67
C ASP A 101 -24.73 -0.21 -20.20
N ASP A 102 -25.00 -1.29 -20.95
CA ASP A 102 -25.19 -1.27 -22.38
C ASP A 102 -26.61 -0.74 -22.73
N GLU A 103 -26.93 0.46 -22.25
CA GLU A 103 -28.22 1.10 -22.56
C GLU A 103 -28.43 1.41 -24.04
N GLY A 104 -27.38 1.39 -24.86
CA GLY A 104 -27.46 1.83 -26.25
C GLY A 104 -28.01 0.81 -27.24
N VAL A 105 -27.70 -0.47 -27.15
CA VAL A 105 -28.02 -1.53 -28.12
C VAL A 105 -29.26 -2.32 -27.70
N TRP A 106 -29.42 -2.55 -26.39
CA TRP A 106 -30.53 -3.31 -25.84
C TRP A 106 -31.85 -2.54 -25.78
N THR A 107 -31.83 -1.22 -25.63
CA THR A 107 -33.03 -0.38 -25.69
C THR A 107 -33.64 -0.35 -27.10
N TRP A 108 -32.80 -0.37 -28.14
CA TRP A 108 -33.28 -0.49 -29.54
C TRP A 108 -33.90 -1.87 -29.82
N LEU A 109 -33.21 -2.96 -29.41
CA LEU A 109 -33.70 -4.34 -29.60
C LEU A 109 -34.98 -4.62 -28.80
N ARG A 110 -35.11 -4.02 -27.61
CA ARG A 110 -36.30 -4.15 -26.73
C ARG A 110 -37.54 -3.47 -27.31
N ARG A 111 -37.34 -2.42 -28.10
CA ARG A 111 -38.46 -1.71 -28.76
C ARG A 111 -39.04 -2.48 -29.95
N GLU A 112 -38.20 -3.25 -30.63
CA GLU A 112 -38.61 -4.05 -31.81
C GLU A 112 -39.17 -5.43 -31.40
N ALA A 113 -38.70 -6.04 -30.32
CA ALA A 113 -39.11 -7.38 -29.88
C ALA A 113 -40.24 -7.39 -28.81
N GLY A 114 -40.84 -6.25 -28.52
CA GLY A 114 -41.75 -6.02 -27.38
C GLY A 114 -43.11 -6.74 -27.40
N GLN A 115 -43.37 -7.70 -28.28
CA GLN A 115 -44.67 -8.38 -28.35
C GLN A 115 -44.68 -9.89 -28.08
N LEU A 116 -43.56 -10.56 -27.86
CA LEU A 116 -43.55 -12.02 -27.79
C LEU A 116 -42.83 -12.71 -26.64
N PHE A 117 -42.15 -12.00 -25.73
CA PHE A 117 -41.49 -12.68 -24.60
C PHE A 117 -41.71 -11.95 -23.31
N VAL A 118 -42.21 -12.66 -22.29
CA VAL A 118 -42.13 -12.23 -20.87
C VAL A 118 -40.65 -12.33 -20.45
N ILE A 119 -39.90 -11.24 -20.65
CA ILE A 119 -38.55 -11.14 -20.17
C ILE A 119 -38.62 -10.99 -18.66
N ARG A 120 -38.26 -12.05 -17.94
CA ARG A 120 -37.98 -12.01 -16.51
C ARG A 120 -36.93 -10.93 -16.31
N ARG A 121 -37.22 -9.89 -15.52
CA ARG A 121 -36.25 -8.85 -15.13
C ARG A 121 -35.07 -9.56 -14.44
N GLU A 122 -33.94 -9.66 -15.12
CA GLU A 122 -32.68 -10.02 -14.51
C GLU A 122 -32.00 -8.76 -13.94
N ASP A 123 -32.70 -8.05 -13.06
CA ASP A 123 -32.09 -7.04 -12.17
C ASP A 123 -31.34 -7.70 -11.01
N SER A 124 -31.23 -9.04 -11.00
CA SER A 124 -30.48 -9.75 -10.00
C SER A 124 -28.98 -9.74 -10.35
N PRO A 125 -28.11 -9.38 -9.38
CA PRO A 125 -26.67 -9.44 -9.58
C PRO A 125 -26.23 -10.80 -10.10
N SER A 126 -25.28 -10.83 -11.03
CA SER A 126 -24.72 -12.10 -11.50
C SER A 126 -24.06 -12.84 -10.32
N PRO A 127 -24.41 -14.11 -10.05
CA PRO A 127 -23.78 -14.88 -8.98
C PRO A 127 -22.23 -14.88 -9.06
N ALA A 128 -21.69 -14.80 -10.27
CA ALA A 128 -20.25 -14.73 -10.48
C ALA A 128 -19.67 -13.36 -10.08
N ALA A 129 -20.39 -12.26 -10.36
CA ALA A 129 -19.97 -10.90 -9.94
C ALA A 129 -20.04 -10.77 -8.42
N GLU A 130 -21.10 -11.28 -7.80
CA GLU A 130 -21.25 -11.29 -6.34
C GLU A 130 -20.11 -12.04 -5.65
N GLN A 131 -19.78 -13.24 -6.12
CA GLN A 131 -18.65 -14.02 -5.57
C GLN A 131 -17.30 -13.31 -5.74
N ARG A 132 -17.09 -12.58 -6.85
CA ARG A 132 -15.88 -11.77 -7.04
C ARG A 132 -15.79 -10.64 -6.05
N LEU A 133 -16.89 -9.92 -5.81
CA LEU A 133 -16.94 -8.84 -4.83
C LEU A 133 -16.66 -9.35 -3.42
N GLN A 134 -17.24 -10.49 -3.06
CA GLN A 134 -16.95 -11.13 -1.75
C GLN A 134 -15.47 -11.50 -1.62
N ARG A 135 -14.85 -12.06 -2.68
CA ARG A 135 -13.40 -12.35 -2.66
C ARG A 135 -12.57 -11.07 -2.59
N ALA A 136 -12.93 -10.03 -3.35
CA ALA A 136 -12.23 -8.75 -3.30
C ALA A 136 -12.26 -8.16 -1.88
N ARG A 137 -13.41 -8.22 -1.20
CA ARG A 137 -13.54 -7.79 0.19
C ARG A 137 -12.64 -8.61 1.13
N LEU A 138 -12.67 -9.94 1.04
CA LEU A 138 -11.81 -10.81 1.86
C LEU A 138 -10.32 -10.53 1.61
N PHE A 139 -9.93 -10.23 0.38
CA PHE A 139 -8.56 -9.84 0.06
C PHE A 139 -8.18 -8.51 0.70
N LEU A 140 -9.07 -7.50 0.70
CA LEU A 140 -8.83 -6.25 1.41
C LEU A 140 -8.66 -6.47 2.91
N GLU A 141 -9.59 -7.19 3.54
CA GLU A 141 -9.57 -7.49 4.97
C GLU A 141 -8.31 -8.28 5.39
N SER A 142 -7.73 -9.06 4.47
CA SER A 142 -6.45 -9.78 4.68
C SER A 142 -5.21 -8.99 4.22
N GLY A 143 -5.34 -7.71 3.84
CA GLY A 143 -4.24 -6.88 3.38
C GLY A 143 -3.71 -7.20 1.97
N ARG A 144 -4.41 -8.06 1.22
CA ARG A 144 -4.03 -8.49 -0.14
C ARG A 144 -4.61 -7.55 -1.20
N ILE A 145 -4.17 -6.30 -1.18
CA ILE A 145 -4.78 -5.23 -1.98
C ILE A 145 -4.71 -5.50 -3.48
N ASP A 146 -3.57 -5.98 -3.99
CA ASP A 146 -3.42 -6.27 -5.43
C ASP A 146 -4.36 -7.39 -5.88
N SER A 147 -4.64 -8.39 -5.03
CA SER A 147 -5.61 -9.44 -5.32
C SER A 147 -7.03 -8.89 -5.35
N ALA A 148 -7.37 -7.96 -4.46
CA ALA A 148 -8.66 -7.28 -4.48
C ALA A 148 -8.84 -6.44 -5.75
N VAL A 149 -7.82 -5.69 -6.15
CA VAL A 149 -7.79 -4.92 -7.40
C VAL A 149 -8.03 -5.84 -8.61
N ALA A 150 -7.36 -7.00 -8.66
CA ALA A 150 -7.54 -7.96 -9.76
C ALA A 150 -8.98 -8.50 -9.85
N GLU A 151 -9.63 -8.82 -8.72
CA GLU A 151 -11.02 -9.27 -8.72
C GLU A 151 -11.98 -8.18 -9.18
N VAL A 152 -11.80 -6.93 -8.74
CA VAL A 152 -12.64 -5.80 -9.15
C VAL A 152 -12.48 -5.48 -10.64
N GLN A 153 -11.26 -5.57 -11.19
CA GLN A 153 -11.00 -5.37 -12.62
C GLN A 153 -11.70 -6.38 -13.53
N LEU A 154 -12.00 -7.56 -13.03
CA LEU A 154 -12.70 -8.62 -13.76
C LEU A 154 -14.23 -8.52 -13.68
N LEU A 155 -14.77 -7.48 -13.03
CA LEU A 155 -16.21 -7.24 -12.97
C LEU A 155 -16.72 -6.59 -14.26
N PRO A 156 -17.96 -6.87 -14.67
CA PRO A 156 -18.56 -6.31 -15.89
C PRO A 156 -18.52 -4.77 -15.92
N ASN A 157 -18.77 -4.14 -14.79
CA ASN A 157 -18.82 -2.68 -14.64
C ASN A 157 -17.58 -2.10 -13.94
N ALA A 158 -16.40 -2.71 -14.10
CA ALA A 158 -15.16 -2.26 -13.49
C ALA A 158 -14.83 -0.78 -13.73
N ALA A 159 -15.27 -0.23 -14.88
CA ALA A 159 -15.10 1.18 -15.19
C ALA A 159 -15.76 2.12 -14.16
N SER A 160 -16.87 1.70 -13.53
CA SER A 160 -17.53 2.47 -12.48
C SER A 160 -16.73 2.55 -11.17
N ALA A 161 -15.70 1.72 -11.02
CA ALA A 161 -14.78 1.71 -9.90
C ALA A 161 -13.40 2.31 -10.23
N ALA A 162 -13.26 3.09 -11.31
CA ALA A 162 -11.96 3.62 -11.75
C ALA A 162 -11.23 4.39 -10.64
N ASP A 163 -11.94 5.28 -9.92
CA ASP A 163 -11.37 6.04 -8.81
C ASP A 163 -10.94 5.12 -7.67
N TRP A 164 -11.79 4.15 -7.31
CA TRP A 164 -11.46 3.16 -6.28
C TRP A 164 -10.22 2.34 -6.66
N LEU A 165 -10.13 1.88 -7.92
CA LEU A 165 -8.97 1.14 -8.43
C LEU A 165 -7.69 1.99 -8.40
N GLY A 166 -7.80 3.29 -8.70
CA GLY A 166 -6.71 4.24 -8.58
C GLY A 166 -6.20 4.34 -7.14
N ASP A 167 -7.12 4.53 -6.20
CA ASP A 167 -6.82 4.66 -4.78
C ASP A 167 -6.25 3.37 -4.18
N ALA A 168 -6.83 2.22 -4.51
CA ALA A 168 -6.32 0.93 -4.05
C ALA A 168 -4.89 0.66 -4.53
N ARG A 169 -4.55 1.04 -5.78
CA ARG A 169 -3.18 0.92 -6.29
C ARG A 169 -2.22 1.88 -5.58
N ARG A 170 -2.64 3.13 -5.32
CA ARG A 170 -1.83 4.10 -4.56
C ARG A 170 -1.55 3.58 -3.15
N PHE A 171 -2.57 3.06 -2.49
CA PHE A 171 -2.42 2.45 -1.17
C PHE A 171 -1.46 1.26 -1.20
N SER A 172 -1.63 0.32 -2.14
CA SER A 172 -0.72 -0.83 -2.31
C SER A 172 0.73 -0.37 -2.57
N ALA A 173 0.93 0.63 -3.42
CA ALA A 173 2.26 1.17 -3.70
C ALA A 173 2.91 1.79 -2.45
N ALA A 174 2.14 2.51 -1.63
CA ALA A 174 2.63 3.07 -0.37
C ALA A 174 3.04 1.99 0.63
N GLN A 175 2.22 0.92 0.77
CA GLN A 175 2.56 -0.21 1.65
C GLN A 175 3.85 -0.91 1.21
N LYS A 176 4.02 -1.18 -0.09
CA LYS A 176 5.25 -1.77 -0.63
C LYS A 176 6.47 -0.86 -0.44
N ALA A 177 6.28 0.45 -0.60
CA ALA A 177 7.35 1.41 -0.36
C ALA A 177 7.77 1.43 1.12
N LEU A 178 6.82 1.36 2.05
CA LEU A 178 7.09 1.25 3.48
C LEU A 178 7.80 -0.05 3.84
N ASP A 179 7.37 -1.20 3.27
CA ASP A 179 8.04 -2.50 3.46
C ASP A 179 9.51 -2.43 3.01
N LEU A 180 9.76 -1.76 1.88
CA LEU A 180 11.12 -1.55 1.38
C LEU A 180 11.95 -0.69 2.33
N LEU A 181 11.41 0.42 2.84
CA LEU A 181 12.12 1.31 3.78
C LEU A 181 12.42 0.63 5.12
N GLU A 182 11.48 -0.18 5.64
CA GLU A 182 11.69 -0.98 6.84
C GLU A 182 12.80 -2.02 6.63
N THR A 183 12.81 -2.68 5.47
CA THR A 183 13.85 -3.64 5.10
C THR A 183 15.20 -2.96 4.96
N ALA A 184 15.25 -1.82 4.27
CA ALA A 184 16.47 -1.02 4.11
C ALA A 184 17.03 -0.54 5.46
N ALA A 185 16.17 -0.12 6.40
CA ALA A 185 16.59 0.26 7.75
C ALA A 185 17.33 -0.86 8.50
N ILE A 186 17.07 -2.13 8.16
CA ILE A 186 17.74 -3.29 8.77
C ILE A 186 19.04 -3.63 8.05
N LEU A 187 19.04 -3.54 6.72
CA LEU A 187 20.12 -4.06 5.86
C LEU A 187 21.18 -3.01 5.52
N ASP A 188 20.78 -1.76 5.32
CA ASP A 188 21.62 -0.66 4.83
C ASP A 188 22.18 0.13 6.02
N ALA A 189 23.32 -0.29 6.54
CA ALA A 189 24.01 0.43 7.61
C ALA A 189 25.51 0.52 7.38
#